data_37be7a6c8b9e5a6f10fdf88f60214ea8
#
_entry.id   37be7a6c8b9e5a6f10fdf88f60214ea8
#
_cell.length_a   1.000
_cell.length_b   1.000
_cell.length_c   1.000
_cell.angle_alpha   90.00
_cell.angle_beta   90.00
_cell.angle_gamma   90.00
#
_symmetry.space_group_name_H-M   'P 1'
#
loop_
_entity.id
_entity.type
_entity.pdbx_description
1 polymer ?
#
loop_
_entity_poly.entity_id
_entity_poly.type
_entity_poly.pdbx_seq_one_letter_code
_entity_poly.pdbx_strand_id
1 'polypeptide(L)'
;NWLVLILMMFAGAAIRQFFVLRHGFKLGRNAHPWPYALVGVAVIVGAVVWLRPAPVVAITSEAGSAALTSAAGHFDYAKVQAVLQERCVQCHGPDVQMKGVRLDSAQQVAPRALLIYQQVVLQKLMPMNNATQMTDAERDLIARWHDAGAPVQ
;
A
#
# COMPACT_ATOMS: atom_id res chain seq x y z
N ASN A 1 -9.86 -10.85 -6.09
CA ASN A 1 -9.68 -10.89 -7.57
C ASN A 1 -9.32 -12.31 -8.03
N TRP A 2 -10.29 -13.24 -7.91
CA TRP A 2 -10.15 -14.64 -8.34
C TRP A 2 -9.77 -14.77 -9.83
N LEU A 3 -10.20 -13.83 -10.68
CA LEU A 3 -9.84 -13.79 -12.11
C LEU A 3 -8.32 -13.68 -12.31
N VAL A 4 -7.63 -12.88 -11.48
CA VAL A 4 -6.17 -12.73 -11.57
C VAL A 4 -5.47 -14.04 -11.24
N LEU A 5 -5.96 -14.78 -10.23
CA LEU A 5 -5.40 -16.09 -9.88
C LEU A 5 -5.56 -17.08 -11.03
N ILE A 6 -6.72 -17.13 -11.69
CA ILE A 6 -6.96 -17.98 -12.85
C ILE A 6 -6.03 -17.60 -14.01
N LEU A 7 -5.92 -16.31 -14.33
CA LEU A 7 -5.02 -15.83 -15.39
C LEU A 7 -3.56 -16.19 -15.12
N MET A 8 -3.10 -16.05 -13.87
CA MET A 8 -1.75 -16.43 -13.47
C MET A 8 -1.51 -17.95 -13.57
N MET A 9 -2.52 -18.77 -13.24
CA MET A 9 -2.43 -20.22 -13.44
C MET A 9 -2.29 -20.58 -14.93
N PHE A 10 -3.07 -19.96 -15.81
CA PHE A 10 -2.97 -20.19 -17.27
C PHE A 10 -1.63 -19.71 -17.83
N ALA A 11 -1.13 -18.55 -17.39
CA ALA A 11 0.18 -18.04 -17.79
C ALA A 11 1.30 -19.01 -17.37
N GLY A 12 1.26 -19.51 -16.12
CA GLY A 12 2.20 -20.49 -15.62
C GLY A 12 2.16 -21.80 -16.38
N ALA A 13 0.95 -22.31 -16.72
CA ALA A 13 0.77 -23.50 -17.52
C ALA A 13 1.35 -23.34 -18.95
N ALA A 14 1.11 -22.20 -19.60
CA ALA A 14 1.66 -21.89 -20.92
C ALA A 14 3.20 -21.83 -20.91
N ILE A 15 3.78 -21.17 -19.90
CA ILE A 15 5.25 -21.12 -19.74
C ILE A 15 5.81 -22.51 -19.50
N ARG A 16 5.20 -23.30 -18.61
CA ARG A 16 5.61 -24.71 -18.39
C ARG A 16 5.58 -25.52 -19.69
N GLN A 17 4.51 -25.38 -20.47
CA GLN A 17 4.34 -26.09 -21.74
C GLN A 17 5.45 -25.70 -22.74
N PHE A 18 5.85 -24.43 -22.77
CA PHE A 18 6.98 -23.98 -23.57
C PHE A 18 8.26 -24.74 -23.22
N PHE A 19 8.60 -24.85 -21.94
CA PHE A 19 9.83 -25.55 -21.51
C PHE A 19 9.80 -27.04 -21.83
N VAL A 20 8.65 -27.68 -21.64
CA VAL A 20 8.47 -29.11 -21.96
C VAL A 20 8.65 -29.35 -23.45
N LEU A 21 7.99 -28.55 -24.30
CA LEU A 21 8.07 -28.70 -25.77
C LEU A 21 9.43 -28.31 -26.31
N ARG A 22 10.14 -27.33 -25.69
CA ARG A 22 11.49 -26.92 -26.10
C ARG A 22 12.50 -28.07 -26.00
N HIS A 23 12.36 -28.93 -25.00
CA HIS A 23 13.21 -30.12 -24.90
C HIS A 23 12.97 -31.08 -26.05
N GLY A 24 11.70 -31.36 -26.38
CA GLY A 24 11.32 -32.18 -27.51
C GLY A 24 11.69 -31.60 -28.88
N PHE A 25 11.62 -30.27 -29.02
CA PHE A 25 12.04 -29.55 -30.22
C PHE A 25 13.55 -29.73 -30.51
N LYS A 26 14.41 -29.61 -29.49
CA LYS A 26 15.84 -29.86 -29.60
C LYS A 26 16.17 -31.28 -30.04
N LEU A 27 15.28 -32.25 -29.80
CA LEU A 27 15.39 -33.63 -30.20
C LEU A 27 14.70 -33.91 -31.56
N GLY A 28 14.23 -32.87 -32.26
CA GLY A 28 13.57 -33.00 -33.58
C GLY A 28 12.18 -33.64 -33.56
N ARG A 29 11.54 -33.81 -32.38
CA ARG A 29 10.26 -34.53 -32.24
C ARG A 29 9.02 -33.62 -32.22
N ASN A 30 9.17 -32.32 -31.95
CA ASN A 30 8.04 -31.43 -31.77
C ASN A 30 8.18 -30.17 -32.64
N ALA A 31 7.02 -29.56 -32.97
CA ALA A 31 6.97 -28.27 -33.62
C ALA A 31 7.53 -27.15 -32.73
N HIS A 32 7.80 -26.00 -33.34
CA HIS A 32 8.39 -24.83 -32.67
C HIS A 32 7.53 -24.33 -31.49
N PRO A 33 8.05 -24.25 -30.25
CA PRO A 33 7.25 -23.98 -29.05
C PRO A 33 6.96 -22.48 -28.80
N TRP A 34 7.38 -21.57 -29.68
CA TRP A 34 7.24 -20.12 -29.50
C TRP A 34 5.80 -19.62 -29.25
N PRO A 35 4.74 -20.21 -29.87
CA PRO A 35 3.38 -19.73 -29.63
C PRO A 35 2.99 -19.78 -28.15
N TYR A 36 3.39 -20.81 -27.43
CA TYR A 36 3.08 -20.95 -26.00
C TYR A 36 3.78 -19.90 -25.14
N ALA A 37 5.01 -19.53 -25.47
CA ALA A 37 5.73 -18.45 -24.78
C ALA A 37 5.07 -17.09 -25.03
N LEU A 38 4.68 -16.81 -26.29
CA LEU A 38 3.99 -15.57 -26.65
C LEU A 38 2.64 -15.42 -25.95
N VAL A 39 1.86 -16.50 -25.87
CA VAL A 39 0.58 -16.50 -25.16
C VAL A 39 0.81 -16.23 -23.65
N GLY A 40 1.77 -16.93 -23.02
CA GLY A 40 2.08 -16.71 -21.61
C GLY A 40 2.49 -15.27 -21.31
N VAL A 41 3.38 -14.70 -22.12
CA VAL A 41 3.82 -13.29 -21.98
C VAL A 41 2.67 -12.33 -22.23
N ALA A 42 1.84 -12.54 -23.27
CA ALA A 42 0.69 -11.69 -23.58
C ALA A 42 -0.32 -11.65 -22.42
N VAL A 43 -0.59 -12.80 -21.78
CA VAL A 43 -1.49 -12.88 -20.62
C VAL A 43 -0.92 -12.10 -19.43
N ILE A 44 0.38 -12.21 -19.16
CA ILE A 44 1.03 -11.48 -18.06
C ILE A 44 0.99 -9.97 -18.34
N VAL A 45 1.38 -9.54 -19.54
CA VAL A 45 1.35 -8.12 -19.92
C VAL A 45 -0.06 -7.57 -19.85
N GLY A 46 -1.05 -8.30 -20.37
CA GLY A 46 -2.47 -7.92 -20.29
C GLY A 46 -2.95 -7.77 -18.84
N ALA A 47 -2.58 -8.68 -17.96
CA ALA A 47 -2.91 -8.60 -16.55
C ALA A 47 -2.23 -7.38 -15.87
N VAL A 48 -0.97 -7.10 -16.17
CA VAL A 48 -0.26 -5.93 -15.66
C VAL A 48 -0.89 -4.63 -16.15
N VAL A 49 -1.26 -4.55 -17.42
CA VAL A 49 -1.94 -3.36 -17.99
C VAL A 49 -3.31 -3.17 -17.36
N TRP A 50 -4.07 -4.24 -17.18
CA TRP A 50 -5.40 -4.17 -16.56
C TRP A 50 -5.35 -3.81 -15.06
N LEU A 51 -4.32 -4.26 -14.34
CA LEU A 51 -4.10 -3.95 -12.93
C LEU A 51 -3.42 -2.61 -12.68
N ARG A 52 -3.01 -1.89 -13.74
CA ARG A 52 -2.47 -0.54 -13.55
C ARG A 52 -3.54 0.32 -12.89
N PRO A 53 -3.25 0.93 -11.71
CA PRO A 53 -4.13 1.97 -11.19
C PRO A 53 -4.27 3.04 -12.29
N ALA A 54 -5.50 3.55 -12.47
CA ALA A 54 -5.72 4.68 -13.37
C ALA A 54 -4.66 5.74 -13.07
N PRO A 55 -4.00 6.33 -14.08
CA PRO A 55 -3.07 7.42 -13.83
C PRO A 55 -3.83 8.44 -13.01
N VAL A 56 -3.39 8.69 -11.78
CA VAL A 56 -3.82 9.87 -11.05
C VAL A 56 -3.34 11.00 -11.95
N VAL A 57 -4.28 11.59 -12.69
CA VAL A 57 -4.00 12.79 -13.47
C VAL A 57 -3.49 13.76 -12.41
N ALA A 58 -2.19 13.96 -12.38
CA ALA A 58 -1.62 15.06 -11.66
C ALA A 58 -2.23 16.29 -12.36
N ILE A 59 -3.33 16.78 -11.79
CA ILE A 59 -3.86 18.07 -12.14
C ILE A 59 -2.75 19.01 -11.69
N THR A 60 -1.92 19.42 -12.64
CA THR A 60 -1.05 20.57 -12.49
C THR A 60 -1.96 21.78 -12.35
N SER A 61 -2.53 21.92 -11.18
CA SER A 61 -3.32 23.05 -10.75
C SER A 61 -2.40 24.07 -10.13
N GLU A 62 -1.74 24.87 -10.96
CA GLU A 62 -1.23 26.15 -10.47
C GLU A 62 -2.37 27.08 -10.00
N ALA A 63 -3.62 26.82 -10.37
CA ALA A 63 -4.80 27.53 -9.88
C ALA A 63 -5.42 26.94 -8.61
N GLY A 64 -5.07 25.72 -8.18
CA GLY A 64 -5.63 25.05 -6.99
C GLY A 64 -4.84 25.27 -5.72
N SER A 65 -3.59 25.73 -5.80
CA SER A 65 -2.73 25.93 -4.64
C SER A 65 -3.24 27.03 -3.70
N ALA A 66 -3.90 28.05 -4.23
CA ALA A 66 -4.46 29.14 -3.43
C ALA A 66 -5.78 28.77 -2.71
N ALA A 67 -6.56 27.81 -3.25
CA ALA A 67 -7.83 27.39 -2.66
C ALA A 67 -7.65 26.30 -1.58
N LEU A 68 -6.60 25.47 -1.68
CA LEU A 68 -6.29 24.45 -0.68
C LEU A 68 -5.61 25.03 0.56
N THR A 69 -4.97 26.19 0.44
CA THR A 69 -4.34 26.89 1.58
C THR A 69 -5.39 27.54 2.50
N SER A 70 -6.60 27.81 1.99
CA SER A 70 -7.69 28.38 2.81
C SER A 70 -8.55 27.36 3.52
N ALA A 71 -8.50 26.07 3.13
CA ALA A 71 -9.23 24.98 3.78
C ALA A 71 -8.37 24.18 4.77
N ALA A 72 -7.07 24.47 4.86
CA ALA A 72 -6.21 23.97 5.92
C ALA A 72 -6.48 24.78 7.21
N GLY A 73 -7.68 24.59 7.78
CA GLY A 73 -7.89 24.91 9.18
C GLY A 73 -6.73 24.29 9.95
N HIS A 74 -6.03 25.11 10.73
CA HIS A 74 -4.90 24.70 11.56
C HIS A 74 -5.26 23.41 12.30
N PHE A 75 -4.77 22.28 11.80
CA PHE A 75 -5.03 21.00 12.43
C PHE A 75 -4.20 20.92 13.70
N ASP A 76 -4.84 20.80 14.83
CA ASP A 76 -4.18 20.71 16.12
C ASP A 76 -3.47 19.36 16.27
N TYR A 77 -2.20 19.31 15.88
CA TYR A 77 -1.39 18.11 16.01
C TYR A 77 -1.25 17.63 17.47
N ALA A 78 -1.38 18.53 18.45
CA ALA A 78 -1.28 18.14 19.86
C ALA A 78 -2.31 17.06 20.25
N LYS A 79 -3.49 17.09 19.65
CA LYS A 79 -4.50 16.04 19.86
C LYS A 79 -4.09 14.69 19.30
N VAL A 80 -3.50 14.67 18.12
CA VAL A 80 -2.96 13.43 17.51
C VAL A 80 -1.79 12.92 18.33
N GLN A 81 -0.90 13.80 18.74
CA GLN A 81 0.24 13.44 19.58
C GLN A 81 -0.21 12.82 20.90
N ALA A 82 -1.23 13.37 21.56
CA ALA A 82 -1.79 12.78 22.78
C ALA A 82 -2.28 11.34 22.56
N VAL A 83 -3.03 11.10 21.46
CA VAL A 83 -3.47 9.75 21.10
C VAL A 83 -2.29 8.81 20.82
N LEU A 84 -1.28 9.27 20.07
CA LEU A 84 -0.09 8.46 19.78
C LEU A 84 0.67 8.11 21.08
N GLN A 85 0.83 9.05 22.00
CA GLN A 85 1.48 8.82 23.28
C GLN A 85 0.74 7.77 24.12
N GLU A 86 -0.58 7.86 24.16
CA GLU A 86 -1.39 6.96 24.98
C GLU A 86 -1.56 5.56 24.35
N ARG A 87 -1.74 5.49 23.02
CA ARG A 87 -2.12 4.25 22.34
C ARG A 87 -0.96 3.52 21.64
N CYS A 88 0.12 4.21 21.29
CA CYS A 88 1.16 3.67 20.41
C CYS A 88 2.54 3.58 21.08
N VAL A 89 2.92 4.58 21.87
CA VAL A 89 4.30 4.71 22.40
C VAL A 89 4.69 3.59 23.36
N GLN A 90 3.75 2.91 24.01
CA GLN A 90 4.05 1.73 24.83
C GLN A 90 4.81 0.65 24.06
N CYS A 91 4.52 0.48 22.77
CA CYS A 91 5.16 -0.51 21.91
C CYS A 91 6.06 0.12 20.83
N HIS A 92 5.91 1.42 20.57
CA HIS A 92 6.62 2.17 19.52
C HIS A 92 7.31 3.41 20.11
N GLY A 93 7.87 3.28 21.30
CA GLY A 93 8.59 4.34 22.03
C GLY A 93 10.11 4.19 21.97
N PRO A 94 10.81 4.97 22.80
CA PRO A 94 12.26 4.91 22.88
C PRO A 94 12.77 3.60 23.50
N ASP A 95 12.06 3.07 24.50
CA ASP A 95 12.47 1.87 25.24
C ASP A 95 12.06 0.58 24.51
N VAL A 96 10.89 0.60 23.87
CA VAL A 96 10.36 -0.54 23.10
C VAL A 96 10.10 -0.10 21.68
N GLN A 97 10.81 -0.69 20.71
CA GLN A 97 10.72 -0.33 19.29
C GLN A 97 10.27 -1.54 18.48
N MET A 98 9.01 -1.94 18.62
CA MET A 98 8.49 -3.08 17.87
C MET A 98 8.62 -2.83 16.36
N LYS A 99 9.25 -3.81 15.66
CA LYS A 99 9.57 -3.71 14.23
C LYS A 99 10.45 -2.49 13.85
N GLY A 100 11.21 -1.94 14.79
CA GLY A 100 12.05 -0.76 14.56
C GLY A 100 11.25 0.53 14.29
N VAL A 101 9.97 0.56 14.67
CA VAL A 101 9.11 1.74 14.50
C VAL A 101 9.08 2.54 15.80
N ARG A 102 9.32 3.85 15.68
CA ARG A 102 9.17 4.83 16.77
C ARG A 102 8.11 5.85 16.40
N LEU A 103 7.29 6.24 17.39
CA LEU A 103 6.19 7.21 17.24
C LEU A 103 6.13 8.22 18.39
N ASP A 104 7.22 8.35 19.12
CA ASP A 104 7.34 9.20 20.33
C ASP A 104 7.63 10.68 20.03
N SER A 105 7.94 11.03 18.78
CA SER A 105 8.22 12.40 18.38
C SER A 105 7.69 12.74 16.99
N ALA A 106 7.43 14.02 16.74
CA ALA A 106 6.94 14.53 15.45
C ALA A 106 7.85 14.11 14.28
N GLN A 107 9.17 14.13 14.47
CA GLN A 107 10.16 13.73 13.46
C GLN A 107 10.04 12.23 13.10
N GLN A 108 9.62 11.39 14.03
CA GLN A 108 9.41 9.96 13.81
C GLN A 108 8.04 9.66 13.21
N VAL A 109 7.04 10.48 13.53
CA VAL A 109 5.66 10.33 13.07
C VAL A 109 5.50 10.79 11.61
N ALA A 110 6.04 11.96 11.25
CA ALA A 110 5.87 12.56 9.93
C ALA A 110 6.17 11.60 8.75
N PRO A 111 7.33 10.93 8.68
CA PRO A 111 7.64 10.02 7.57
C PRO A 111 6.81 8.74 7.59
N ARG A 112 6.08 8.48 8.66
CA ARG A 112 5.26 7.27 8.86
C ARG A 112 3.76 7.53 8.81
N ALA A 113 3.33 8.74 8.48
CA ALA A 113 1.92 9.15 8.49
C ALA A 113 1.03 8.20 7.67
N LEU A 114 1.44 7.85 6.44
CA LEU A 114 0.72 6.90 5.60
C LEU A 114 0.65 5.50 6.23
N LEU A 115 1.74 5.02 6.82
CA LEU A 115 1.78 3.72 7.49
C LEU A 115 0.84 3.70 8.71
N ILE A 116 0.87 4.77 9.51
CA ILE A 116 -0.05 4.94 10.65
C ILE A 116 -1.51 4.87 10.16
N TYR A 117 -1.85 5.65 9.12
CA TYR A 117 -3.19 5.65 8.55
C TYR A 117 -3.62 4.25 8.08
N GLN A 118 -2.76 3.57 7.32
CA GLN A 118 -3.06 2.22 6.83
C GLN A 118 -3.28 1.22 7.96
N GLN A 119 -2.41 1.21 8.97
CA GLN A 119 -2.46 0.21 10.05
C GLN A 119 -3.56 0.51 11.07
N VAL A 120 -3.82 1.78 11.35
CA VAL A 120 -4.75 2.21 12.41
C VAL A 120 -6.17 2.41 11.87
N VAL A 121 -6.31 3.05 10.71
CA VAL A 121 -7.62 3.44 10.16
C VAL A 121 -8.16 2.39 9.19
N LEU A 122 -7.39 2.07 8.14
CA LEU A 122 -7.89 1.21 7.08
C LEU A 122 -7.94 -0.27 7.50
N GLN A 123 -6.84 -0.77 8.04
CA GLN A 123 -6.72 -2.20 8.38
C GLN A 123 -7.15 -2.51 9.82
N LYS A 124 -7.16 -1.50 10.69
CA LYS A 124 -7.45 -1.62 12.13
C LYS A 124 -6.59 -2.70 12.84
N LEU A 125 -5.38 -2.96 12.33
CA LEU A 125 -4.45 -3.92 12.90
C LEU A 125 -3.71 -3.36 14.11
N MET A 126 -3.60 -2.02 14.21
CA MET A 126 -2.97 -1.35 15.33
C MET A 126 -4.00 -0.47 16.09
N PRO A 127 -3.90 -0.43 17.40
CA PRO A 127 -3.07 -1.25 18.29
C PRO A 127 -3.39 -2.74 18.16
N MET A 128 -2.39 -3.62 18.30
CA MET A 128 -2.58 -5.06 18.09
C MET A 128 -3.68 -5.60 19.03
N ASN A 129 -4.70 -6.24 18.44
CA ASN A 129 -5.90 -6.72 19.16
C ASN A 129 -6.60 -5.62 19.97
N ASN A 130 -6.41 -4.36 19.60
CA ASN A 130 -6.88 -3.19 20.35
C ASN A 130 -6.45 -3.18 21.83
N ALA A 131 -5.23 -3.64 22.11
CA ALA A 131 -4.72 -3.82 23.48
C ALA A 131 -4.73 -2.53 24.31
N THR A 132 -4.59 -1.37 23.68
CA THR A 132 -4.64 -0.06 24.35
C THR A 132 -6.03 0.57 24.33
N GLN A 133 -7.06 -0.19 23.91
CA GLN A 133 -8.46 0.25 23.88
C GLN A 133 -8.71 1.55 23.08
N MET A 134 -8.05 1.65 21.92
CA MET A 134 -8.24 2.77 21.01
C MET A 134 -9.67 2.84 20.51
N THR A 135 -10.29 4.00 20.60
CA THR A 135 -11.67 4.25 20.21
C THR A 135 -11.81 4.58 18.72
N ASP A 136 -13.02 4.44 18.17
CA ASP A 136 -13.29 4.83 16.79
C ASP A 136 -13.12 6.36 16.60
N ALA A 137 -13.44 7.18 17.59
CA ALA A 137 -13.21 8.62 17.54
C ALA A 137 -11.75 9.00 17.42
N GLU A 138 -10.84 8.25 18.10
CA GLU A 138 -9.38 8.43 17.98
C GLU A 138 -8.90 8.00 16.59
N ARG A 139 -9.47 6.93 16.02
CA ARG A 139 -9.16 6.50 14.63
C ARG A 139 -9.62 7.55 13.61
N ASP A 140 -10.80 8.13 13.80
CA ASP A 140 -11.32 9.21 12.95
C ASP A 140 -10.46 10.49 13.07
N LEU A 141 -9.92 10.76 14.25
CA LEU A 141 -8.97 11.87 14.44
C LEU A 141 -7.70 11.65 13.61
N ILE A 142 -7.15 10.44 13.62
CA ILE A 142 -5.98 10.08 12.82
C ILE A 142 -6.30 10.13 11.32
N ALA A 143 -7.50 9.71 10.91
CA ALA A 143 -7.94 9.81 9.53
C ALA A 143 -7.97 11.27 9.06
N ARG A 144 -8.62 12.15 9.78
CA ARG A 144 -8.68 13.58 9.45
C ARG A 144 -7.30 14.25 9.46
N TRP A 145 -6.42 13.86 10.38
CA TRP A 145 -5.05 14.35 10.40
C TRP A 145 -4.29 13.96 9.13
N HIS A 146 -4.41 12.69 8.71
CA HIS A 146 -3.79 12.21 7.48
C HIS A 146 -4.33 12.95 6.26
N ASP A 147 -5.67 13.10 6.16
CA ASP A 147 -6.34 13.77 5.03
C ASP A 147 -6.00 15.27 4.96
N ALA A 148 -5.68 15.90 6.11
CA ALA A 148 -5.17 17.26 6.17
C ALA A 148 -3.67 17.38 5.74
N GLY A 149 -3.05 16.31 5.26
CA GLY A 149 -1.65 16.28 4.86
C GLY A 149 -0.68 15.94 5.99
N ALA A 150 -1.19 15.39 7.08
CA ALA A 150 -0.41 14.95 8.25
C ALA A 150 0.52 16.02 8.86
N PRO A 151 0.04 17.24 9.13
CA PRO A 151 0.87 18.28 9.74
C PRO A 151 1.35 17.84 11.13
N VAL A 152 2.60 18.18 11.47
CA VAL A 152 3.24 17.84 12.76
C VAL A 152 3.74 19.08 13.51
N GLN A 153 3.14 20.23 13.20
CA GLN A 153 3.41 21.54 13.82
C GLN A 153 2.14 22.07 14.46
#